data_e8c831097311c8b18388a646fb6b823b
#
_entry.id   e8c831097311c8b18388a646fb6b823b
#
_cell.length_a   1.000
_cell.length_b   1.000
_cell.length_c   1.000
_cell.angle_alpha   90.00
_cell.angle_beta   90.00
_cell.angle_gamma   90.00
#
_symmetry.space_group_name_H-M   'P 1'
#
loop_
_entity.id
_entity.type
_entity.pdbx_description
1 polymer ?
#
loop_
_entity_poly.entity_id
_entity_poly.type
_entity_poly.pdbx_seq_one_letter_code
_entity_poly.pdbx_strand_id
1 'polypeptide(L)'
;MNLAPYFSSSAKVWDAIEWVYGIEESGYTGWEIVADGNYRLDNPVAYNRIREVIASTNLGVSVHAPYADLNLATLNDPIYRESIRQICTCIGHAAELTDRVTLHPGYLSPVGKLMPQKIWDLQKAALVEIGKVASDHSVLACVENMISAKEFLCRFPGELMGMTEGIEGIGMTFDFGHANTVGKVHDFPAKPRQAA
;
A
#
# COMPACT_ATOMS: atom_id res chain seq x y z
N MET A 1 -1.17 2.35 25.32
CA MET A 1 -1.70 1.99 23.99
C MET A 1 -1.26 0.56 23.75
N ASN A 2 -2.20 -0.38 23.69
CA ASN A 2 -1.84 -1.76 23.31
C ASN A 2 -1.63 -1.77 21.79
N LEU A 3 -0.42 -2.07 21.36
CA LEU A 3 -0.12 -2.29 19.95
C LEU A 3 -0.69 -3.66 19.56
N ALA A 4 -1.35 -3.73 18.42
CA ALA A 4 -1.81 -4.97 17.79
C ALA A 4 -0.84 -5.28 16.64
N PRO A 5 0.20 -6.12 16.87
CA PRO A 5 1.21 -6.38 15.85
C PRO A 5 0.66 -7.29 14.75
N TYR A 6 0.81 -6.87 13.49
CA TYR A 6 0.49 -7.66 12.31
C TYR A 6 1.77 -8.18 11.68
N PHE A 7 1.71 -9.38 11.15
CA PHE A 7 2.81 -9.95 10.37
C PHE A 7 2.59 -9.71 8.88
N SER A 8 3.56 -9.09 8.20
CA SER A 8 3.47 -8.86 6.76
C SER A 8 3.98 -10.04 5.95
N SER A 9 3.24 -10.43 4.91
CA SER A 9 3.63 -11.48 3.97
C SER A 9 4.63 -11.06 2.91
N SER A 10 5.22 -9.87 2.99
CA SER A 10 6.12 -9.32 1.96
C SER A 10 7.26 -10.25 1.54
N ALA A 11 7.88 -10.96 2.50
CA ALA A 11 8.94 -11.93 2.23
C ALA A 11 8.42 -13.34 1.85
N LYS A 12 7.11 -13.55 1.82
CA LYS A 12 6.47 -14.87 1.69
C LYS A 12 5.45 -14.96 0.55
N VAL A 13 5.42 -13.97 -0.34
CA VAL A 13 4.41 -13.90 -1.41
C VAL A 13 4.45 -15.07 -2.40
N TRP A 14 5.51 -15.87 -2.39
CA TRP A 14 5.65 -17.10 -3.19
C TRP A 14 5.51 -18.39 -2.38
N ASP A 15 5.39 -18.28 -1.04
CA ASP A 15 5.23 -19.45 -0.16
C ASP A 15 3.79 -19.97 -0.22
N ALA A 16 3.61 -21.22 0.18
CA ALA A 16 2.28 -21.79 0.41
C ALA A 16 1.67 -21.14 1.66
N ILE A 17 0.34 -20.95 1.67
CA ILE A 17 -0.36 -20.13 2.67
C ILE A 17 -0.36 -20.71 4.09
N GLU A 18 -0.02 -21.98 4.25
CA GLU A 18 -0.12 -22.71 5.52
C GLU A 18 0.71 -22.09 6.67
N TRP A 19 1.75 -21.33 6.35
CA TRP A 19 2.55 -20.62 7.38
C TRP A 19 1.73 -19.58 8.15
N VAL A 20 0.61 -19.10 7.59
CA VAL A 20 -0.23 -18.06 8.23
C VAL A 20 -0.82 -18.58 9.55
N TYR A 21 -1.11 -19.89 9.65
CA TYR A 21 -1.60 -20.49 10.90
C TYR A 21 -0.62 -20.35 12.07
N GLY A 22 0.69 -20.24 11.81
CA GLY A 22 1.70 -19.99 12.84
C GLY A 22 1.79 -18.54 13.32
N ILE A 23 1.06 -17.60 12.73
CA ILE A 23 1.12 -16.17 13.11
C ILE A 23 0.56 -15.97 14.52
N GLU A 24 -0.60 -16.54 14.83
CA GLU A 24 -1.22 -16.44 16.15
C GLU A 24 -0.33 -17.08 17.23
N GLU A 25 0.22 -18.26 16.95
CA GLU A 25 1.13 -18.97 17.86
C GLU A 25 2.40 -18.16 18.16
N SER A 26 2.80 -17.30 17.22
CA SER A 26 3.96 -16.40 17.37
C SER A 26 3.63 -15.10 18.10
N GLY A 27 2.38 -14.91 18.55
CA GLY A 27 1.95 -13.74 19.33
C GLY A 27 1.55 -12.52 18.50
N TYR A 28 1.40 -12.64 17.17
CA TYR A 28 0.82 -11.61 16.35
C TYR A 28 -0.71 -11.67 16.39
N THR A 29 -1.34 -10.51 16.22
CA THR A 29 -2.79 -10.36 16.27
C THR A 29 -3.43 -10.16 14.90
N GLY A 30 -2.61 -10.09 13.86
CA GLY A 30 -3.11 -9.91 12.50
C GLY A 30 -2.09 -10.27 11.42
N TRP A 31 -2.60 -10.32 10.22
CA TRP A 31 -1.86 -10.60 9.00
C TRP A 31 -2.03 -9.44 8.02
N GLU A 32 -0.91 -8.87 7.57
CA GLU A 32 -0.88 -7.99 6.41
C GLU A 32 -0.66 -8.84 5.15
N ILE A 33 -1.68 -8.89 4.32
CA ILE A 33 -1.66 -9.60 3.04
C ILE A 33 -1.00 -8.69 2.01
N VAL A 34 0.19 -9.03 1.55
CA VAL A 34 0.78 -8.39 0.37
C VAL A 34 0.20 -9.08 -0.87
N ALA A 35 -0.60 -8.34 -1.65
CA ALA A 35 -1.39 -8.86 -2.76
C ALA A 35 -0.56 -9.11 -4.04
N ASP A 36 0.63 -9.69 -3.89
CA ASP A 36 1.54 -10.12 -4.96
C ASP A 36 1.73 -11.65 -4.97
N GLY A 37 2.33 -12.18 -6.00
CA GLY A 37 2.67 -13.59 -6.11
C GLY A 37 1.45 -14.50 -5.94
N ASN A 38 1.54 -15.42 -4.97
CA ASN A 38 0.49 -16.40 -4.65
C ASN A 38 -0.70 -15.79 -3.89
N TYR A 39 -0.62 -14.52 -3.46
CA TYR A 39 -1.66 -13.85 -2.66
C TYR A 39 -2.40 -12.75 -3.43
N ARG A 40 -2.35 -12.78 -4.75
CA ARG A 40 -3.11 -11.84 -5.60
C ARG A 40 -4.61 -12.00 -5.36
N LEU A 41 -5.27 -10.90 -4.96
CA LEU A 41 -6.71 -10.92 -4.65
C LEU A 41 -7.60 -11.03 -5.89
N ASP A 42 -7.09 -10.69 -7.07
CA ASP A 42 -7.78 -10.85 -8.36
C ASP A 42 -7.69 -12.28 -8.93
N ASN A 43 -6.96 -13.18 -8.25
CA ASN A 43 -6.96 -14.61 -8.57
C ASN A 43 -8.01 -15.32 -7.70
N PRO A 44 -9.09 -15.87 -8.28
CA PRO A 44 -10.18 -16.48 -7.50
C PRO A 44 -9.74 -17.66 -6.61
N VAL A 45 -8.74 -18.42 -7.04
CA VAL A 45 -8.22 -19.56 -6.25
C VAL A 45 -7.46 -19.04 -5.02
N ALA A 46 -6.57 -18.07 -5.22
CA ALA A 46 -5.83 -17.42 -4.13
C ALA A 46 -6.78 -16.72 -3.15
N TYR A 47 -7.73 -15.96 -3.68
CA TYR A 47 -8.71 -15.21 -2.87
C TYR A 47 -9.57 -16.13 -1.99
N ASN A 48 -10.10 -17.22 -2.54
CA ASN A 48 -10.87 -18.19 -1.76
C ASN A 48 -10.01 -18.82 -0.66
N ARG A 49 -8.76 -19.17 -0.97
CA ARG A 49 -7.84 -19.73 0.01
C ARG A 49 -7.51 -18.76 1.14
N ILE A 50 -7.31 -17.48 0.81
CA ILE A 50 -7.12 -16.40 1.79
C ILE A 50 -8.34 -16.30 2.72
N ARG A 51 -9.56 -16.30 2.16
CA ARG A 51 -10.81 -16.24 2.95
C ARG A 51 -10.97 -17.45 3.88
N GLU A 52 -10.63 -18.65 3.42
CA GLU A 52 -10.64 -19.85 4.25
C GLU A 52 -9.72 -19.72 5.47
N VAL A 53 -8.49 -19.24 5.25
CA VAL A 53 -7.52 -19.01 6.34
C VAL A 53 -8.03 -17.94 7.31
N ILE A 54 -8.53 -16.81 6.82
CA ILE A 54 -9.10 -15.77 7.67
C ILE A 54 -10.27 -16.31 8.51
N ALA A 55 -11.17 -17.08 7.89
CA ALA A 55 -12.32 -17.66 8.59
C ALA A 55 -11.94 -18.72 9.65
N SER A 56 -10.75 -19.31 9.55
CA SER A 56 -10.24 -20.34 10.47
C SER A 56 -9.26 -19.83 11.52
N THR A 57 -8.98 -18.50 11.55
CA THR A 57 -8.10 -17.84 12.51
C THR A 57 -8.82 -16.68 13.18
N ASN A 58 -8.26 -16.13 14.28
CA ASN A 58 -8.75 -14.89 14.89
C ASN A 58 -7.90 -13.67 14.47
N LEU A 59 -7.14 -13.79 13.38
CA LEU A 59 -6.26 -12.72 12.91
C LEU A 59 -7.07 -11.56 12.35
N GLY A 60 -6.73 -10.34 12.79
CA GLY A 60 -7.12 -9.14 12.05
C GLY A 60 -6.42 -9.10 10.69
N VAL A 61 -7.00 -8.38 9.73
CA VAL A 61 -6.48 -8.32 8.37
C VAL A 61 -6.22 -6.87 7.95
N SER A 62 -5.07 -6.64 7.34
CA SER A 62 -4.79 -5.48 6.49
C SER A 62 -4.28 -5.97 5.13
N VAL A 63 -4.41 -5.13 4.12
CA VAL A 63 -3.96 -5.46 2.77
C VAL A 63 -2.93 -4.43 2.30
N HIS A 64 -1.84 -4.92 1.76
CA HIS A 64 -0.90 -4.14 0.96
C HIS A 64 -1.18 -4.42 -0.52
N ALA A 65 -1.50 -3.38 -1.30
CA ALA A 65 -1.75 -3.49 -2.73
C ALA A 65 -0.52 -4.06 -3.47
N PRO A 66 -0.69 -4.68 -4.63
CA PRO A 66 0.43 -5.16 -5.43
C PRO A 66 1.35 -3.99 -5.80
N TYR A 67 2.67 -4.23 -5.76
CA TYR A 67 3.67 -3.22 -6.08
C TYR A 67 4.79 -3.75 -6.99
N ALA A 68 4.92 -5.07 -7.14
CA ALA A 68 5.96 -5.67 -7.97
C ALA A 68 5.79 -5.20 -9.43
N ASP A 69 6.83 -4.53 -9.95
CA ASP A 69 6.91 -3.97 -11.31
C ASP A 69 5.82 -2.94 -11.67
N LEU A 70 5.04 -2.46 -10.70
CA LEU A 70 4.05 -1.40 -10.91
C LEU A 70 4.68 -0.02 -10.68
N ASN A 71 4.20 0.99 -11.41
CA ASN A 71 4.67 2.36 -11.23
C ASN A 71 3.58 3.39 -11.54
N LEU A 72 3.05 4.03 -10.50
CA LEU A 72 2.05 5.10 -10.60
C LEU A 72 2.61 6.43 -11.11
N ALA A 73 3.92 6.51 -11.37
CA ALA A 73 4.64 7.72 -11.76
C ALA A 73 5.44 7.52 -13.06
N THR A 74 5.03 6.60 -13.93
CA THR A 74 5.72 6.30 -15.18
C THR A 74 5.18 7.11 -16.36
N LEU A 75 6.10 7.48 -17.29
CA LEU A 75 5.76 8.10 -18.58
C LEU A 75 5.26 7.07 -19.62
N ASN A 76 5.33 5.79 -19.32
CA ASN A 76 4.82 4.72 -20.16
C ASN A 76 3.32 4.53 -19.86
N ASP A 77 2.45 5.09 -20.72
CA ASP A 77 1.01 5.08 -20.48
C ASP A 77 0.41 3.67 -20.27
N PRO A 78 0.76 2.63 -21.05
CA PRO A 78 0.27 1.28 -20.77
C PRO A 78 0.63 0.76 -19.38
N ILE A 79 1.87 0.99 -18.91
CA ILE A 79 2.30 0.58 -17.55
C ILE A 79 1.58 1.43 -16.50
N TYR A 80 1.44 2.73 -16.73
CA TYR A 80 0.70 3.63 -15.84
C TYR A 80 -0.73 3.17 -15.63
N ARG A 81 -1.47 2.92 -16.72
CA ARG A 81 -2.86 2.46 -16.67
C ARG A 81 -3.01 1.09 -16.03
N GLU A 82 -2.10 0.17 -16.35
CA GLU A 82 -2.12 -1.16 -15.75
C GLU A 82 -1.81 -1.12 -14.25
N SER A 83 -0.90 -0.25 -13.81
CA SER A 83 -0.60 -0.06 -12.39
C SER A 83 -1.84 0.41 -11.62
N ILE A 84 -2.53 1.43 -12.13
CA ILE A 84 -3.79 1.92 -11.54
C ILE A 84 -4.84 0.81 -11.52
N ARG A 85 -5.03 0.12 -12.65
CA ARG A 85 -6.02 -0.96 -12.77
C ARG A 85 -5.79 -2.06 -11.72
N GLN A 86 -4.56 -2.52 -11.55
CA GLN A 86 -4.25 -3.58 -10.59
C GLN A 86 -4.51 -3.14 -9.16
N ILE A 87 -4.12 -1.92 -8.79
CA ILE A 87 -4.35 -1.38 -7.44
C ILE A 87 -5.85 -1.21 -7.19
N CYS A 88 -6.60 -0.62 -8.13
CA CYS A 88 -8.05 -0.47 -8.00
C CYS A 88 -8.77 -1.82 -7.89
N THR A 89 -8.36 -2.81 -8.69
CA THR A 89 -8.91 -4.18 -8.59
C THR A 89 -8.63 -4.80 -7.23
N CYS A 90 -7.40 -4.62 -6.70
CA CYS A 90 -7.05 -5.07 -5.36
C CYS A 90 -7.94 -4.41 -4.29
N ILE A 91 -8.16 -3.10 -4.35
CA ILE A 91 -9.03 -2.36 -3.41
C ILE A 91 -10.45 -2.92 -3.44
N GLY A 92 -11.02 -3.18 -4.62
CA GLY A 92 -12.35 -3.76 -4.75
C GLY A 92 -12.48 -5.12 -4.06
N HIS A 93 -11.49 -6.01 -4.18
CA HIS A 93 -11.48 -7.29 -3.48
C HIS A 93 -11.17 -7.14 -1.98
N ALA A 94 -10.26 -6.22 -1.62
CA ALA A 94 -9.87 -5.98 -0.24
C ALA A 94 -11.02 -5.44 0.63
N ALA A 95 -11.99 -4.76 0.04
CA ALA A 95 -13.15 -4.18 0.75
C ALA A 95 -13.99 -5.22 1.50
N GLU A 96 -13.95 -6.50 1.11
CA GLU A 96 -14.58 -7.59 1.86
C GLU A 96 -13.75 -8.06 3.06
N LEU A 97 -12.49 -7.64 3.17
CA LEU A 97 -11.52 -8.14 4.14
C LEU A 97 -11.10 -7.07 5.16
N THR A 98 -11.04 -5.80 4.73
CA THR A 98 -10.49 -4.69 5.53
C THR A 98 -11.01 -3.34 5.03
N ASP A 99 -10.96 -2.33 5.91
CA ASP A 99 -11.27 -0.93 5.57
C ASP A 99 -10.03 -0.12 5.14
N ARG A 100 -8.85 -0.74 5.08
CA ARG A 100 -7.58 -0.06 4.77
C ARG A 100 -6.70 -0.88 3.85
N VAL A 101 -6.15 -0.19 2.83
CA VAL A 101 -5.19 -0.77 1.90
C VAL A 101 -3.96 0.13 1.82
N THR A 102 -2.79 -0.41 2.14
CA THR A 102 -1.50 0.28 1.93
C THR A 102 -1.08 0.14 0.47
N LEU A 103 -0.49 1.19 -0.09
CA LEU A 103 0.07 1.17 -1.45
C LEU A 103 1.38 1.97 -1.52
N HIS A 104 2.29 1.51 -2.37
CA HIS A 104 3.51 2.25 -2.67
C HIS A 104 3.24 3.42 -3.61
N PRO A 105 3.93 4.56 -3.44
CA PRO A 105 4.02 5.58 -4.48
C PRO A 105 4.83 5.05 -5.67
N GLY A 106 4.76 5.76 -6.80
CA GLY A 106 5.61 5.47 -7.94
C GLY A 106 7.08 5.88 -7.74
N TYR A 107 7.87 5.63 -8.76
CA TYR A 107 9.29 5.96 -8.76
C TYR A 107 9.72 6.60 -10.08
N LEU A 108 10.82 7.36 -10.01
CA LEU A 108 11.42 8.08 -11.14
C LEU A 108 12.24 7.11 -12.01
N SER A 109 11.81 6.88 -13.24
CA SER A 109 12.67 6.27 -14.26
C SER A 109 13.82 7.22 -14.64
N PRO A 110 14.88 6.74 -15.33
CA PRO A 110 15.94 7.63 -15.81
C PRO A 110 15.42 8.83 -16.61
N VAL A 111 14.41 8.63 -17.47
CA VAL A 111 13.77 9.72 -18.22
C VAL A 111 12.86 10.56 -17.32
N GLY A 112 12.16 9.95 -16.39
CA GLY A 112 11.31 10.65 -15.41
C GLY A 112 12.09 11.65 -14.56
N LYS A 113 13.36 11.37 -14.23
CA LYS A 113 14.24 12.30 -13.50
C LYS A 113 14.48 13.62 -14.23
N LEU A 114 14.32 13.66 -15.55
CA LEU A 114 14.42 14.88 -16.35
C LEU A 114 13.13 15.71 -16.32
N MET A 115 12.03 15.14 -15.82
CA MET A 115 10.70 15.76 -15.82
C MET A 115 10.01 15.57 -14.48
N PRO A 116 10.63 15.94 -13.34
CA PRO A 116 10.15 15.57 -12.00
C PRO A 116 8.74 16.10 -11.71
N GLN A 117 8.43 17.31 -12.16
CA GLN A 117 7.09 17.87 -11.97
C GLN A 117 6.02 17.07 -12.69
N LYS A 118 6.26 16.67 -13.95
CA LYS A 118 5.33 15.84 -14.70
C LYS A 118 5.09 14.48 -14.04
N ILE A 119 6.15 13.90 -13.49
CA ILE A 119 6.06 12.63 -12.75
C ILE A 119 5.23 12.80 -11.48
N TRP A 120 5.45 13.90 -10.75
CA TRP A 120 4.65 14.25 -9.58
C TRP A 120 3.16 14.40 -9.92
N ASP A 121 2.85 15.12 -10.99
CA ASP A 121 1.48 15.34 -11.44
C ASP A 121 0.80 14.04 -11.89
N LEU A 122 1.52 13.14 -12.57
CA LEU A 122 1.03 11.80 -12.94
C LEU A 122 0.70 10.98 -11.69
N GLN A 123 1.59 10.95 -10.70
CA GLN A 123 1.34 10.25 -9.44
C GLN A 123 0.09 10.81 -8.75
N LYS A 124 -0.04 12.14 -8.69
CA LYS A 124 -1.20 12.78 -8.04
C LYS A 124 -2.50 12.46 -8.78
N ALA A 125 -2.48 12.45 -10.12
CA ALA A 125 -3.62 12.05 -10.93
C ALA A 125 -4.02 10.57 -10.71
N ALA A 126 -3.04 9.67 -10.61
CA ALA A 126 -3.30 8.27 -10.28
C ALA A 126 -3.97 8.12 -8.91
N LEU A 127 -3.49 8.87 -7.90
CA LEU A 127 -4.08 8.83 -6.56
C LEU A 127 -5.52 9.35 -6.52
N VAL A 128 -5.87 10.33 -7.37
CA VAL A 128 -7.27 10.79 -7.50
C VAL A 128 -8.16 9.67 -8.04
N GLU A 129 -7.73 8.92 -9.07
CA GLU A 129 -8.48 7.78 -9.61
C GLU A 129 -8.62 6.67 -8.56
N ILE A 130 -7.51 6.32 -7.87
CA ILE A 130 -7.49 5.29 -6.83
C ILE A 130 -8.36 5.71 -5.63
N GLY A 131 -8.27 6.97 -5.19
CA GLY A 131 -9.04 7.49 -4.06
C GLY A 131 -10.54 7.43 -4.31
N LYS A 132 -10.98 7.71 -5.55
CA LYS A 132 -12.38 7.56 -5.92
C LYS A 132 -12.85 6.11 -5.77
N VAL A 133 -12.09 5.15 -6.29
CA VAL A 133 -12.42 3.72 -6.16
C VAL A 133 -12.42 3.30 -4.69
N ALA A 134 -11.45 3.76 -3.91
CA ALA A 134 -11.38 3.48 -2.48
C ALA A 134 -12.62 4.00 -1.74
N SER A 135 -13.04 5.25 -2.01
CA SER A 135 -14.26 5.84 -1.43
C SER A 135 -15.51 5.08 -1.85
N ASP A 136 -15.66 4.71 -3.12
CA ASP A 136 -16.78 3.93 -3.64
C ASP A 136 -16.93 2.57 -2.94
N HIS A 137 -15.82 2.01 -2.44
CA HIS A 137 -15.77 0.75 -1.69
C HIS A 137 -15.70 0.92 -0.16
N SER A 138 -15.78 2.15 0.38
CA SER A 138 -15.61 2.44 1.81
C SER A 138 -14.25 1.97 2.38
N VAL A 139 -13.20 2.03 1.59
CA VAL A 139 -11.81 1.69 1.94
C VAL A 139 -10.99 2.97 1.97
N LEU A 140 -10.03 3.07 2.89
CA LEU A 140 -9.00 4.11 2.87
C LEU A 140 -7.74 3.55 2.21
N ALA A 141 -7.34 4.12 1.07
CA ALA A 141 -6.11 3.76 0.38
C ALA A 141 -4.95 4.62 0.91
N CYS A 142 -4.00 4.01 1.62
CA CYS A 142 -2.95 4.70 2.35
C CYS A 142 -1.61 4.64 1.61
N VAL A 143 -1.10 5.78 1.18
CA VAL A 143 0.22 5.88 0.53
C VAL A 143 1.31 5.75 1.59
N GLU A 144 2.29 4.89 1.33
CA GLU A 144 3.41 4.64 2.24
C GLU A 144 4.59 5.57 1.96
N ASN A 145 5.29 6.02 3.02
CA ASN A 145 6.58 6.69 2.85
C ASN A 145 7.67 5.69 2.48
N MET A 146 8.55 6.08 1.56
CA MET A 146 9.55 5.20 0.96
C MET A 146 10.96 5.34 1.54
N ILE A 147 11.81 4.35 1.26
CA ILE A 147 13.23 4.30 1.62
C ILE A 147 14.04 5.44 0.97
N SER A 148 15.29 5.61 1.39
CA SER A 148 16.20 6.68 0.93
C SER A 148 16.65 6.57 -0.54
N ALA A 149 16.25 5.54 -1.28
CA ALA A 149 16.57 5.40 -2.69
C ALA A 149 16.00 6.57 -3.50
N LYS A 150 16.87 7.28 -4.23
CA LYS A 150 16.58 8.57 -4.89
C LYS A 150 15.50 8.48 -5.98
N GLU A 151 15.20 7.30 -6.40
CA GLU A 151 14.19 7.00 -7.41
C GLU A 151 12.77 7.12 -6.86
N PHE A 152 12.55 6.81 -5.58
CA PHE A 152 11.20 6.83 -5.00
C PHE A 152 10.68 8.25 -4.76
N LEU A 153 9.38 8.41 -4.94
CA LEU A 153 8.61 9.55 -4.43
C LEU A 153 8.23 9.32 -2.96
N CYS A 154 7.73 10.36 -2.30
CA CYS A 154 7.21 10.28 -0.92
C CYS A 154 8.20 9.76 0.13
N ARG A 155 9.49 10.05 -0.02
CA ARG A 155 10.54 9.66 0.95
C ARG A 155 10.53 10.50 2.21
N PHE A 156 10.12 11.75 2.09
CA PHE A 156 10.12 12.72 3.18
C PHE A 156 8.69 13.09 3.61
N PRO A 157 8.48 13.48 4.89
CA PRO A 157 7.15 13.84 5.41
C PRO A 157 6.41 14.86 4.55
N GLY A 158 7.10 15.92 4.14
CA GLY A 158 6.51 16.97 3.30
C GLY A 158 6.12 16.48 1.90
N GLU A 159 6.87 15.56 1.32
CA GLU A 159 6.54 14.94 0.04
C GLU A 159 5.28 14.07 0.16
N LEU A 160 5.21 13.23 1.20
CA LEU A 160 4.04 12.36 1.44
C LEU A 160 2.78 13.19 1.69
N MET A 161 2.86 14.21 2.57
CA MET A 161 1.75 15.10 2.86
C MET A 161 1.29 15.86 1.61
N GLY A 162 2.21 16.47 0.86
CA GLY A 162 1.87 17.21 -0.36
C GLY A 162 1.30 16.32 -1.47
N MET A 163 1.66 15.02 -1.49
CA MET A 163 1.14 14.06 -2.45
C MET A 163 -0.31 13.66 -2.12
N THR A 164 -0.63 13.50 -0.85
CA THR A 164 -1.93 12.93 -0.40
C THR A 164 -2.96 14.00 -0.02
N GLU A 165 -2.51 15.23 0.24
CA GLU A 165 -3.37 16.31 0.74
C GLU A 165 -4.52 16.63 -0.21
N GLY A 166 -5.75 16.66 0.34
CA GLY A 166 -6.96 17.04 -0.37
C GLY A 166 -7.50 15.99 -1.34
N ILE A 167 -6.99 14.76 -1.33
CA ILE A 167 -7.51 13.67 -2.16
C ILE A 167 -8.42 12.78 -1.31
N GLU A 168 -9.71 12.75 -1.66
CA GLU A 168 -10.70 11.90 -1.02
C GLU A 168 -10.34 10.41 -1.17
N GLY A 169 -10.59 9.62 -0.13
CA GLY A 169 -10.27 8.16 -0.12
C GLY A 169 -8.78 7.84 0.02
N ILE A 170 -7.90 8.85 0.07
CA ILE A 170 -6.45 8.67 0.25
C ILE A 170 -6.01 9.05 1.66
N GLY A 171 -5.25 8.16 2.29
CA GLY A 171 -4.58 8.36 3.57
C GLY A 171 -3.08 8.15 3.47
N MET A 172 -2.44 7.95 4.62
CA MET A 172 -0.99 7.72 4.72
C MET A 172 -0.70 6.51 5.60
N THR A 173 0.20 5.66 5.15
CA THR A 173 0.88 4.64 5.96
C THR A 173 2.25 5.17 6.35
N PHE A 174 2.59 5.07 7.64
CA PHE A 174 3.90 5.46 8.12
C PHE A 174 4.77 4.23 8.42
N ASP A 175 5.77 4.00 7.56
CA ASP A 175 6.80 2.99 7.77
C ASP A 175 8.00 3.60 8.49
N PHE A 176 8.25 3.13 9.74
CA PHE A 176 9.36 3.59 10.58
C PHE A 176 10.73 3.15 10.05
N GLY A 177 10.80 1.97 9.44
CA GLY A 177 12.02 1.45 8.83
C GLY A 177 12.45 2.31 7.66
N HIS A 178 11.52 2.63 6.78
CA HIS A 178 11.75 3.54 5.64
C HIS A 178 12.15 4.95 6.13
N ALA A 179 11.42 5.51 7.09
CA ALA A 179 11.75 6.82 7.68
C ALA A 179 13.13 6.84 8.32
N ASN A 180 13.57 5.74 8.93
CA ASN A 180 14.91 5.60 9.49
C ASN A 180 15.99 5.66 8.40
N THR A 181 15.74 5.09 7.21
CA THR A 181 16.72 5.14 6.10
C THR A 181 16.99 6.56 5.59
N VAL A 182 16.04 7.48 5.75
CA VAL A 182 16.19 8.90 5.39
C VAL A 182 16.55 9.79 6.58
N GLY A 183 16.72 9.22 7.79
CA GLY A 183 17.04 9.94 9.01
C GLY A 183 15.94 10.88 9.50
N LYS A 184 14.67 10.56 9.21
CA LYS A 184 13.51 11.45 9.40
C LYS A 184 12.40 10.87 10.30
N VAL A 185 12.69 9.86 11.10
CA VAL A 185 11.69 9.22 11.99
C VAL A 185 10.98 10.24 12.88
N HIS A 186 11.70 11.23 13.40
CA HIS A 186 11.15 12.23 14.32
C HIS A 186 10.40 13.39 13.61
N ASP A 187 10.57 13.53 12.31
CA ASP A 187 9.95 14.59 11.53
C ASP A 187 8.53 14.21 11.06
N PHE A 188 8.17 12.93 11.14
CA PHE A 188 6.82 12.49 10.84
C PHE A 188 5.89 12.81 12.02
N PRO A 189 4.73 13.42 11.79
CA PRO A 189 3.81 13.79 12.86
C PRO A 189 3.27 12.55 13.58
N ALA A 190 3.30 12.56 14.91
CA ALA A 190 2.77 11.49 15.75
C ALA A 190 1.22 11.32 15.65
N LYS A 191 0.53 12.28 15.02
CA LYS A 191 -0.90 12.23 14.69
C LYS A 191 -1.13 12.97 13.38
N PRO A 192 -1.93 12.43 12.43
CA PRO A 192 -2.43 13.22 11.33
C PRO A 192 -3.22 14.39 11.92
N ARG A 193 -3.00 15.61 11.43
CA ARG A 193 -3.85 16.76 11.75
C ARG A 193 -5.25 16.40 11.27
N GLN A 194 -6.20 16.27 12.19
CA GLN A 194 -7.60 16.24 11.80
C GLN A 194 -7.87 17.56 11.06
N ALA A 195 -8.33 17.46 9.83
CA ALA A 195 -8.85 18.61 9.12
C ALA A 195 -10.00 19.17 9.95
N ALA A 196 -9.91 20.48 10.25
CA ALA A 196 -10.94 21.23 10.94
C ALA A 196 -12.12 21.48 10.00
#